data_ef04462050a105adf70606e68e2dc950
#
_entry.id   ef04462050a105adf70606e68e2dc950
#
_cell.length_a   1.000
_cell.length_b   1.000
_cell.length_c   1.000
_cell.angle_alpha   90.00
_cell.angle_beta   90.00
_cell.angle_gamma   90.00
#
_symmetry.space_group_name_H-M   'P 1'
#
loop_
_entity.id
_entity.type
_entity.pdbx_description
1 polymer ?
#
loop_
_entity_poly.entity_id
_entity_poly.type
_entity_poly.pdbx_seq_one_letter_code
_entity_poly.pdbx_strand_id
1 'polypeptide(L)'
;TLELPWQLGAEFFMKHLYDGDAASNTLGWRWVAGVQTQGKHYLASEWNINKFTNNRFKNIKLNENATPIFSDRTYPINKKDFINSEILEDQTLLIFENNMAFEFSDFKEHKFKKILLVSNDSNRSIELSEKVLKFKANLLKDQKIRLDEKSINCEIININDLKKITEEIYALYPTVGENLDFIEINQLKNIKFLYRKLDQFSWQYCNKGFFNFKNYIPKIITKFN
;
A
#
# COMPACT_ATOMS: atom_id res chain seq x y z
N THR A 1 -20.27 -17.49 3.22
CA THR A 1 -21.35 -17.84 2.29
C THR A 1 -21.00 -19.06 1.43
N LEU A 2 -19.84 -19.08 0.79
CA LEU A 2 -19.35 -20.24 0.03
C LEU A 2 -18.37 -21.10 0.83
N GLU A 3 -18.01 -20.70 2.04
CA GLU A 3 -17.11 -21.39 2.96
C GLU A 3 -15.72 -21.68 2.37
N LEU A 4 -15.31 -20.85 1.39
CA LEU A 4 -13.98 -20.93 0.79
C LEU A 4 -12.96 -20.16 1.65
N PRO A 5 -11.67 -20.57 1.64
CA PRO A 5 -10.60 -19.81 2.28
C PRO A 5 -10.55 -18.38 1.69
N TRP A 6 -10.83 -17.39 2.52
CA TRP A 6 -10.85 -15.98 2.09
C TRP A 6 -9.49 -15.49 1.56
N GLN A 7 -8.41 -16.10 2.04
CA GLN A 7 -7.04 -15.80 1.60
C GLN A 7 -6.87 -15.99 0.09
N LEU A 8 -7.49 -17.02 -0.50
CA LEU A 8 -7.44 -17.26 -1.94
C LEU A 8 -8.05 -16.10 -2.73
N GLY A 9 -9.14 -15.52 -2.21
CA GLY A 9 -9.74 -14.32 -2.81
C GLY A 9 -8.82 -13.11 -2.68
N ALA A 10 -8.22 -12.90 -1.52
CA ALA A 10 -7.27 -11.82 -1.28
C ALA A 10 -6.05 -11.93 -2.22
N GLU A 11 -5.50 -13.12 -2.39
CA GLU A 11 -4.40 -13.41 -3.31
C GLU A 11 -4.79 -13.14 -4.77
N PHE A 12 -5.94 -13.63 -5.19
CA PHE A 12 -6.44 -13.39 -6.55
C PHE A 12 -6.59 -11.91 -6.86
N PHE A 13 -7.17 -11.14 -5.92
CA PHE A 13 -7.31 -9.70 -6.09
C PHE A 13 -5.94 -9.02 -6.15
N MET A 14 -5.04 -9.34 -5.23
CA MET A 14 -3.70 -8.75 -5.22
C MET A 14 -2.92 -9.01 -6.49
N LYS A 15 -3.11 -10.19 -7.09
CA LYS A 15 -2.49 -10.56 -8.38
C LYS A 15 -2.95 -9.69 -9.54
N HIS A 16 -4.19 -9.18 -9.52
CA HIS A 16 -4.83 -8.55 -10.67
C HIS A 16 -5.17 -7.07 -10.50
N LEU A 17 -5.09 -6.52 -9.29
CA LEU A 17 -5.37 -5.11 -9.04
C LEU A 17 -4.19 -4.22 -9.43
N TYR A 18 -4.43 -3.21 -10.27
CA TYR A 18 -3.43 -2.21 -10.63
C TYR A 18 -3.02 -1.35 -9.43
N ASP A 19 -3.97 -1.01 -8.57
CA ASP A 19 -3.82 -0.26 -7.34
C ASP A 19 -3.75 -1.15 -6.09
N GLY A 20 -3.25 -2.38 -6.26
CA GLY A 20 -3.18 -3.36 -5.19
C GLY A 20 -2.39 -2.87 -3.98
N ASP A 21 -3.11 -2.47 -2.93
CA ASP A 21 -2.56 -2.13 -1.62
C ASP A 21 -2.72 -3.28 -0.65
N ALA A 22 -1.62 -3.72 -0.06
CA ALA A 22 -1.59 -4.91 0.81
C ALA A 22 -2.50 -4.75 2.04
N ALA A 23 -2.50 -3.56 2.65
CA ALA A 23 -3.32 -3.29 3.83
C ALA A 23 -4.81 -3.25 3.47
N SER A 24 -5.21 -2.47 2.48
CA SER A 24 -6.61 -2.32 2.06
C SER A 24 -7.20 -3.63 1.58
N ASN A 25 -6.47 -4.38 0.75
CA ASN A 25 -6.91 -5.67 0.24
C ASN A 25 -7.10 -6.69 1.37
N THR A 26 -6.11 -6.82 2.26
CA THR A 26 -6.19 -7.76 3.38
C THR A 26 -7.32 -7.40 4.34
N LEU A 27 -7.45 -6.14 4.73
CA LEU A 27 -8.50 -5.69 5.64
C LEU A 27 -9.91 -5.86 5.05
N GLY A 28 -10.08 -5.59 3.75
CA GLY A 28 -11.33 -5.81 3.04
C GLY A 28 -11.76 -7.29 3.07
N TRP A 29 -10.85 -8.20 2.75
CA TRP A 29 -11.12 -9.64 2.77
C TRP A 29 -11.31 -10.20 4.19
N ARG A 30 -10.56 -9.69 5.17
CA ARG A 30 -10.78 -10.02 6.59
C ARG A 30 -12.15 -9.57 7.08
N TRP A 31 -12.63 -8.43 6.60
CA TRP A 31 -13.97 -7.95 6.93
C TRP A 31 -15.05 -8.90 6.39
N VAL A 32 -14.93 -9.35 5.13
CA VAL A 32 -15.85 -10.34 4.53
C VAL A 32 -15.84 -11.67 5.29
N ALA A 33 -14.67 -12.12 5.76
CA ALA A 33 -14.53 -13.34 6.54
C ALA A 33 -15.04 -13.22 7.99
N GLY A 34 -15.32 -12.00 8.47
CA GLY A 34 -15.77 -11.75 9.85
C GLY A 34 -14.66 -11.67 10.89
N VAL A 35 -13.37 -11.75 10.48
CA VAL A 35 -12.23 -11.70 11.40
C VAL A 35 -11.72 -10.28 11.68
N GLN A 36 -12.17 -9.27 10.91
CA GLN A 36 -11.76 -7.88 11.12
C GLN A 36 -12.55 -7.21 12.26
N THR A 37 -13.82 -7.50 12.36
CA THR A 37 -14.69 -6.98 13.43
C THR A 37 -15.45 -8.16 14.01
N GLN A 38 -15.10 -8.56 15.22
CA GLN A 38 -15.72 -9.73 15.87
C GLN A 38 -17.24 -9.62 15.91
N GLY A 39 -17.92 -10.72 15.59
CA GLY A 39 -19.38 -10.82 15.56
C GLY A 39 -20.06 -10.11 14.39
N LYS A 40 -19.29 -9.48 13.50
CA LYS A 40 -19.80 -8.85 12.26
C LYS A 40 -19.13 -9.47 11.05
N HIS A 41 -19.94 -9.91 10.11
CA HIS A 41 -19.48 -10.42 8.84
C HIS A 41 -20.52 -10.09 7.75
N TYR A 42 -20.10 -10.12 6.52
CA TYR A 42 -20.99 -9.91 5.38
C TYR A 42 -21.28 -11.26 4.72
N LEU A 43 -22.57 -11.61 4.68
CA LEU A 43 -23.04 -12.77 3.93
C LEU A 43 -23.70 -12.29 2.64
N ALA A 44 -23.24 -12.80 1.51
CA ALA A 44 -23.93 -12.60 0.25
C ALA A 44 -25.22 -13.42 0.24
N SER A 45 -26.31 -12.82 -0.16
CA SER A 45 -27.60 -13.48 -0.41
C SER A 45 -27.79 -13.77 -1.89
N GLU A 46 -28.64 -14.69 -2.22
CA GLU A 46 -28.99 -15.00 -3.61
C GLU A 46 -29.49 -13.73 -4.33
N TRP A 47 -30.34 -12.94 -3.68
CA TRP A 47 -30.81 -11.66 -4.21
C TRP A 47 -29.67 -10.71 -4.56
N ASN A 48 -28.69 -10.57 -3.67
CA ASN A 48 -27.54 -9.69 -3.86
C ASN A 48 -26.69 -10.13 -5.06
N ILE A 49 -26.38 -11.43 -5.12
CA ILE A 49 -25.63 -12.01 -6.24
C ILE A 49 -26.39 -11.80 -7.56
N ASN A 50 -27.66 -12.14 -7.60
CA ASN A 50 -28.48 -11.98 -8.81
C ASN A 50 -28.52 -10.53 -9.29
N LYS A 51 -28.70 -9.58 -8.38
CA LYS A 51 -28.75 -8.15 -8.67
C LYS A 51 -27.45 -7.65 -9.31
N PHE A 52 -26.29 -7.96 -8.71
CA PHE A 52 -25.01 -7.40 -9.15
C PHE A 52 -24.32 -8.21 -10.25
N THR A 53 -24.85 -9.37 -10.60
CA THR A 53 -24.34 -10.20 -11.70
C THR A 53 -25.32 -10.30 -12.88
N ASN A 54 -26.39 -9.49 -12.89
CA ASN A 54 -27.46 -9.54 -13.88
C ASN A 54 -28.01 -10.98 -14.05
N ASN A 55 -28.27 -11.66 -12.95
CA ASN A 55 -28.74 -13.05 -12.92
C ASN A 55 -27.82 -14.07 -13.63
N ARG A 56 -26.52 -13.75 -13.75
CA ARG A 56 -25.54 -14.66 -14.39
C ARG A 56 -25.36 -15.95 -13.62
N PHE A 57 -25.50 -15.90 -12.29
CA PHE A 57 -25.31 -17.04 -11.40
C PHE A 57 -26.62 -17.39 -10.69
N LYS A 58 -27.44 -18.18 -11.36
CA LYS A 58 -28.71 -18.70 -10.80
C LYS A 58 -28.47 -20.01 -10.05
N ASN A 59 -29.29 -20.26 -9.04
CA ASN A 59 -29.31 -21.50 -8.27
C ASN A 59 -27.98 -21.84 -7.55
N ILE A 60 -27.25 -20.83 -7.08
CA ILE A 60 -26.07 -21.06 -6.26
C ILE A 60 -26.52 -21.49 -4.87
N LYS A 61 -26.00 -22.64 -4.41
CA LYS A 61 -26.22 -23.07 -3.03
C LYS A 61 -25.37 -22.23 -2.09
N LEU A 62 -25.99 -21.36 -1.31
CA LEU A 62 -25.36 -20.48 -0.34
C LEU A 62 -25.63 -20.93 1.08
N ASN A 63 -24.64 -20.82 1.96
CA ASN A 63 -24.85 -20.89 3.40
C ASN A 63 -25.15 -19.48 3.93
N GLU A 64 -26.40 -19.10 3.99
CA GLU A 64 -26.84 -17.79 4.50
C GLU A 64 -26.79 -17.69 6.02
N ASN A 65 -26.54 -18.80 6.71
CA ASN A 65 -26.40 -18.88 8.18
C ASN A 65 -24.95 -19.16 8.61
N ALA A 66 -23.98 -18.96 7.71
CA ALA A 66 -22.57 -19.17 8.05
C ALA A 66 -22.16 -18.25 9.21
N THR A 67 -21.42 -18.79 10.17
CA THR A 67 -20.88 -18.02 11.28
C THR A 67 -19.56 -17.36 10.94
N PRO A 68 -19.24 -16.19 11.52
CA PRO A 68 -17.94 -15.57 11.34
C PRO A 68 -16.81 -16.48 11.77
N ILE A 69 -15.69 -16.43 11.08
CA ILE A 69 -14.46 -17.08 11.52
C ILE A 69 -14.00 -16.37 12.79
N PHE A 70 -13.87 -17.10 13.88
CA PHE A 70 -13.33 -16.56 15.11
C PHE A 70 -11.81 -16.46 15.05
N SER A 71 -11.25 -15.34 15.51
CA SER A 71 -9.82 -15.16 15.70
C SER A 71 -9.59 -14.42 17.03
N ASP A 72 -8.81 -15.03 17.90
CA ASP A 72 -8.35 -14.45 19.16
C ASP A 72 -7.10 -13.56 19.00
N ARG A 73 -6.56 -13.48 17.77
CA ARG A 73 -5.37 -12.68 17.49
C ARG A 73 -5.68 -11.20 17.64
N THR A 74 -4.99 -10.54 18.55
CA THR A 74 -4.93 -9.09 18.67
C THR A 74 -3.66 -8.58 18.01
N TYR A 75 -3.81 -7.48 17.27
CA TYR A 75 -2.67 -6.83 16.65
C TYR A 75 -2.42 -5.52 17.39
N PRO A 76 -1.28 -5.36 18.08
CA PRO A 76 -0.96 -4.13 18.77
C PRO A 76 -0.81 -2.99 17.73
N ILE A 77 -1.33 -1.82 18.07
CA ILE A 77 -1.07 -0.62 17.29
C ILE A 77 0.32 -0.11 17.70
N ASN A 78 1.29 -0.32 16.83
CA ASN A 78 2.62 0.25 17.03
C ASN A 78 2.55 1.76 16.75
N LYS A 79 2.54 2.55 17.80
CA LYS A 79 2.73 4.00 17.70
C LYS A 79 4.22 4.24 17.46
N LYS A 80 4.59 4.46 16.22
CA LYS A 80 5.93 4.97 15.86
C LYS A 80 5.86 6.49 15.81
N ASP A 81 6.89 7.15 16.30
CA ASP A 81 7.08 8.58 16.08
C ASP A 81 7.62 8.75 14.66
N PHE A 82 6.73 9.14 13.76
CA PHE A 82 7.06 9.39 12.35
C PHE A 82 7.59 10.83 12.22
N ILE A 83 8.83 11.06 12.64
CA ILE A 83 9.48 12.38 12.60
C ILE A 83 10.51 12.36 11.48
N ASN A 84 10.46 13.38 10.62
CA ASN A 84 11.50 13.61 9.63
C ASN A 84 12.77 14.09 10.31
N SER A 85 13.90 13.47 10.00
CA SER A 85 15.21 14.06 10.22
C SER A 85 15.43 15.22 9.25
N GLU A 86 16.37 16.09 9.55
CA GLU A 86 16.87 17.07 8.60
C GLU A 86 17.38 16.34 7.34
N ILE A 87 16.96 16.83 6.17
CA ILE A 87 17.39 16.28 4.89
C ILE A 87 18.67 17.00 4.50
N LEU A 88 19.77 16.27 4.45
CA LEU A 88 21.06 16.81 4.00
C LEU A 88 21.03 17.07 2.48
N GLU A 89 21.76 18.08 2.03
CA GLU A 89 21.95 18.33 0.59
C GLU A 89 22.71 17.20 -0.09
N ASP A 90 22.60 17.11 -1.40
CA ASP A 90 23.29 16.12 -2.24
C ASP A 90 23.06 14.65 -1.90
N GLN A 91 21.93 14.34 -1.29
CA GLN A 91 21.55 12.97 -0.98
C GLN A 91 20.77 12.29 -2.11
N THR A 92 20.78 10.96 -2.10
CA THR A 92 19.97 10.14 -2.99
C THR A 92 18.59 9.91 -2.38
N LEU A 93 17.54 10.08 -3.18
CA LEU A 93 16.16 9.77 -2.78
C LEU A 93 15.69 8.49 -3.49
N LEU A 94 15.16 7.54 -2.73
CA LEU A 94 14.48 6.35 -3.22
C LEU A 94 12.97 6.55 -3.22
N ILE A 95 12.31 6.21 -4.33
CA ILE A 95 10.87 6.27 -4.49
C ILE A 95 10.37 4.91 -4.99
N PHE A 96 9.42 4.32 -4.26
CA PHE A 96 8.77 3.08 -4.66
C PHE A 96 7.57 3.34 -5.56
N GLU A 97 7.13 2.32 -6.30
CA GLU A 97 6.06 2.38 -7.30
C GLU A 97 4.72 2.93 -6.79
N ASN A 98 4.50 2.91 -5.48
CA ASN A 98 3.29 3.46 -4.85
C ASN A 98 3.36 4.98 -4.61
N ASN A 99 4.47 5.64 -4.95
CA ASN A 99 4.69 7.08 -4.73
C ASN A 99 5.15 7.81 -6.00
N MET A 100 4.73 7.38 -7.19
CA MET A 100 5.14 7.93 -8.50
C MET A 100 4.50 9.30 -8.81
N ALA A 101 4.58 10.23 -7.86
CA ALA A 101 4.06 11.59 -7.97
C ALA A 101 4.96 12.58 -7.20
N PHE A 102 6.29 12.48 -7.40
CA PHE A 102 7.28 13.29 -6.67
C PHE A 102 7.01 14.78 -6.77
N GLU A 103 6.53 15.27 -7.91
CA GLU A 103 6.25 16.69 -8.19
C GLU A 103 5.17 17.28 -7.29
N PHE A 104 4.38 16.44 -6.64
CA PHE A 104 3.34 16.82 -5.68
C PHE A 104 3.72 16.48 -4.24
N SER A 105 4.94 15.97 -4.02
CA SER A 105 5.41 15.63 -2.67
C SER A 105 5.83 16.88 -1.89
N ASP A 106 5.89 16.75 -0.56
CA ASP A 106 6.43 17.77 0.32
C ASP A 106 7.91 18.06 0.07
N PHE A 107 8.58 17.19 -0.66
CA PHE A 107 10.03 17.20 -0.88
C PHE A 107 10.41 17.67 -2.28
N LYS A 108 9.46 18.11 -3.09
CA LYS A 108 9.66 18.49 -4.51
C LYS A 108 10.66 19.65 -4.70
N GLU A 109 10.77 20.54 -3.73
CA GLU A 109 11.69 21.71 -3.78
C GLU A 109 13.10 21.36 -3.28
N HIS A 110 13.28 20.17 -2.68
CA HIS A 110 14.59 19.76 -2.19
C HIS A 110 15.45 19.23 -3.35
N LYS A 111 16.70 19.70 -3.40
CA LYS A 111 17.66 19.29 -4.44
C LYS A 111 18.33 17.99 -4.05
N PHE A 112 17.80 16.88 -4.55
CA PHE A 112 18.45 15.59 -4.45
C PHE A 112 19.53 15.42 -5.52
N LYS A 113 20.65 14.82 -5.17
CA LYS A 113 21.71 14.45 -6.11
C LYS A 113 21.20 13.50 -7.21
N LYS A 114 20.34 12.57 -6.80
CA LYS A 114 19.77 11.53 -7.65
C LYS A 114 18.47 11.01 -7.07
N ILE A 115 17.54 10.68 -7.93
CA ILE A 115 16.32 9.96 -7.56
C ILE A 115 16.36 8.55 -8.13
N LEU A 116 16.19 7.54 -7.27
CA LEU A 116 16.09 6.14 -7.64
C LEU A 116 14.61 5.72 -7.61
N LEU A 117 14.12 5.20 -8.74
CA LEU A 117 12.78 4.65 -8.86
C LEU A 117 12.85 3.13 -8.84
N VAL A 118 12.02 2.49 -8.04
CA VAL A 118 12.05 1.04 -7.86
C VAL A 118 10.65 0.45 -7.75
N SER A 119 10.49 -0.76 -8.30
CA SER A 119 9.32 -1.60 -8.10
C SER A 119 9.74 -2.93 -7.48
N ASN A 120 8.95 -3.43 -6.53
CA ASN A 120 9.19 -4.71 -5.88
C ASN A 120 8.31 -5.80 -6.50
N ASP A 121 8.69 -6.24 -7.71
CA ASP A 121 7.91 -7.23 -8.47
C ASP A 121 8.41 -8.67 -8.24
N SER A 122 9.66 -8.84 -7.80
CA SER A 122 10.34 -10.13 -7.74
C SER A 122 10.41 -10.75 -6.33
N ASN A 123 10.06 -10.01 -5.29
CA ASN A 123 10.18 -10.45 -3.90
C ASN A 123 8.81 -10.68 -3.22
N ARG A 124 7.79 -10.90 -4.01
CA ARG A 124 6.44 -11.21 -3.51
C ARG A 124 6.25 -12.72 -3.42
N SER A 125 5.49 -13.16 -2.41
CA SER A 125 5.02 -14.54 -2.30
C SER A 125 3.93 -14.87 -3.33
N ILE A 126 3.25 -13.84 -3.86
CA ILE A 126 2.20 -13.97 -4.87
C ILE A 126 2.70 -13.32 -6.16
N GLU A 127 2.77 -14.08 -7.23
CA GLU A 127 3.11 -13.55 -8.55
C GLU A 127 2.04 -12.58 -9.04
N LEU A 128 2.45 -11.38 -9.43
CA LEU A 128 1.58 -10.42 -10.09
C LEU A 128 1.27 -10.86 -11.53
N SER A 129 0.09 -10.51 -12.03
CA SER A 129 -0.23 -10.74 -13.45
C SER A 129 0.63 -9.86 -14.34
N GLU A 130 0.88 -10.32 -15.58
CA GLU A 130 1.64 -9.55 -16.58
C GLU A 130 1.08 -8.14 -16.80
N LYS A 131 -0.24 -7.98 -16.73
CA LYS A 131 -0.90 -6.66 -16.86
C LYS A 131 -0.49 -5.72 -15.73
N VAL A 132 -0.43 -6.21 -14.49
CA VAL A 132 -0.02 -5.43 -13.33
C VAL A 132 1.47 -5.10 -13.40
N LEU A 133 2.31 -6.07 -13.77
CA LEU A 133 3.75 -5.84 -13.97
C LEU A 133 4.02 -4.76 -15.02
N LYS A 134 3.32 -4.84 -16.16
CA LYS A 134 3.41 -3.83 -17.22
C LYS A 134 2.93 -2.46 -16.75
N PHE A 135 1.85 -2.41 -15.99
CA PHE A 135 1.35 -1.16 -15.41
C PHE A 135 2.38 -0.51 -14.49
N LYS A 136 2.94 -1.26 -13.53
CA LYS A 136 3.99 -0.78 -12.62
C LYS A 136 5.23 -0.29 -13.39
N ALA A 137 5.72 -1.06 -14.36
CA ALA A 137 6.84 -0.65 -15.19
C ALA A 137 6.56 0.66 -15.96
N ASN A 138 5.32 0.86 -16.41
CA ASN A 138 4.93 2.10 -17.10
C ASN A 138 4.84 3.28 -16.11
N LEU A 139 4.40 3.08 -14.87
CA LEU A 139 4.42 4.12 -13.84
C LEU A 139 5.84 4.64 -13.57
N LEU A 140 6.82 3.72 -13.43
CA LEU A 140 8.21 4.11 -13.24
C LEU A 140 8.75 4.90 -14.44
N LYS A 141 8.46 4.45 -15.66
CA LYS A 141 8.87 5.13 -16.89
C LYS A 141 8.26 6.52 -17.01
N ASP A 142 6.97 6.65 -16.73
CA ASP A 142 6.25 7.92 -16.75
C ASP A 142 6.84 8.90 -15.73
N GLN A 143 7.06 8.46 -14.48
CA GLN A 143 7.72 9.30 -13.48
C GLN A 143 9.13 9.71 -13.91
N LYS A 144 9.89 8.78 -14.49
CA LYS A 144 11.23 9.10 -15.01
C LYS A 144 11.17 10.19 -16.09
N ILE A 145 10.29 10.07 -17.06
CA ILE A 145 10.12 11.08 -18.13
C ILE A 145 9.83 12.45 -17.52
N ARG A 146 8.88 12.55 -16.60
CA ARG A 146 8.51 13.81 -15.94
C ARG A 146 9.65 14.42 -15.11
N LEU A 147 10.53 13.61 -14.54
CA LEU A 147 11.71 14.08 -13.83
C LEU A 147 12.82 14.51 -14.80
N ASP A 148 13.04 13.77 -15.89
CA ASP A 148 14.01 14.11 -16.94
C ASP A 148 13.63 15.45 -17.60
N GLU A 149 12.34 15.71 -17.87
CA GLU A 149 11.84 17.00 -18.40
C GLU A 149 12.16 18.18 -17.46
N LYS A 150 12.27 17.93 -16.16
CA LYS A 150 12.71 18.92 -15.16
C LYS A 150 14.22 18.93 -14.90
N SER A 151 15.00 18.21 -15.70
CA SER A 151 16.44 18.05 -15.53
C SER A 151 16.84 17.49 -14.15
N ILE A 152 15.99 16.67 -13.55
CA ILE A 152 16.27 15.97 -12.31
C ILE A 152 16.90 14.63 -12.62
N ASN A 153 18.11 14.38 -12.12
CA ASN A 153 18.83 13.13 -12.32
C ASN A 153 18.04 11.95 -11.74
N CYS A 154 17.58 11.04 -12.59
CA CYS A 154 16.70 9.94 -12.19
C CYS A 154 17.06 8.63 -12.89
N GLU A 155 17.03 7.54 -12.13
CA GLU A 155 17.32 6.20 -12.62
C GLU A 155 16.27 5.19 -12.11
N ILE A 156 15.87 4.26 -13.00
CA ILE A 156 15.06 3.09 -12.59
C ILE A 156 16.03 1.95 -12.28
N ILE A 157 15.94 1.40 -11.10
CA ILE A 157 16.81 0.32 -10.63
C ILE A 157 16.02 -0.94 -10.27
N ASN A 158 16.70 -2.09 -10.22
CA ASN A 158 16.13 -3.30 -9.65
C ASN A 158 16.15 -3.21 -8.13
N ILE A 159 15.10 -3.71 -7.47
CA ILE A 159 15.02 -3.65 -6.00
C ILE A 159 16.20 -4.36 -5.31
N ASN A 160 16.73 -5.42 -5.90
CA ASN A 160 17.90 -6.11 -5.35
C ASN A 160 19.20 -5.28 -5.41
N ASP A 161 19.24 -4.24 -6.25
CA ASP A 161 20.40 -3.34 -6.28
C ASP A 161 20.48 -2.46 -5.03
N LEU A 162 19.37 -2.29 -4.30
CA LEU A 162 19.38 -1.61 -3.01
C LEU A 162 20.35 -2.26 -2.00
N LYS A 163 20.56 -3.58 -2.10
CA LYS A 163 21.50 -4.32 -1.25
C LYS A 163 22.97 -3.95 -1.49
N LYS A 164 23.27 -3.33 -2.62
CA LYS A 164 24.62 -2.92 -3.03
C LYS A 164 24.94 -1.49 -2.63
N ILE A 165 23.92 -0.71 -2.25
CA ILE A 165 24.07 0.68 -1.83
C ILE A 165 24.57 0.69 -0.40
N THR A 166 25.75 1.25 -0.17
CA THR A 166 26.39 1.32 1.17
C THR A 166 26.28 2.71 1.79
N GLU A 167 26.13 3.75 0.97
CA GLU A 167 25.89 5.10 1.44
C GLU A 167 24.50 5.27 2.04
N GLU A 168 24.36 6.26 2.91
CA GLU A 168 23.06 6.64 3.46
C GLU A 168 22.19 7.27 2.36
N ILE A 169 20.97 6.79 2.23
CA ILE A 169 19.96 7.32 1.29
C ILE A 169 18.65 7.62 2.01
N TYR A 170 17.90 8.56 1.48
CA TYR A 170 16.52 8.81 1.92
C TYR A 170 15.54 7.99 1.08
N ALA A 171 14.41 7.60 1.68
CA ALA A 171 13.30 6.98 0.96
C ALA A 171 11.97 7.60 1.39
N LEU A 172 11.08 7.88 0.43
CA LEU A 172 9.70 8.14 0.80
C LEU A 172 9.14 6.88 1.48
N TYR A 173 8.56 7.05 2.66
CA TYR A 173 8.07 5.92 3.46
C TYR A 173 7.04 5.10 2.66
N PRO A 174 7.35 3.83 2.36
CA PRO A 174 6.54 3.02 1.45
C PRO A 174 5.24 2.51 2.07
N THR A 175 4.95 2.87 3.34
CA THR A 175 3.86 2.31 4.14
C THR A 175 4.01 0.81 4.42
N VAL A 176 2.97 0.14 4.93
CA VAL A 176 3.01 -1.30 5.18
C VAL A 176 2.89 -2.09 3.88
N GLY A 177 3.60 -3.19 3.79
CA GLY A 177 3.57 -4.09 2.64
C GLY A 177 4.96 -4.52 2.20
N GLU A 178 5.04 -5.14 1.04
CA GLU A 178 6.23 -5.81 0.51
C GLU A 178 7.49 -4.93 0.38
N ASN A 179 7.32 -3.63 0.15
CA ASN A 179 8.45 -2.70 0.03
C ASN A 179 9.12 -2.47 1.40
N LEU A 180 8.31 -2.26 2.44
CA LEU A 180 8.82 -2.14 3.80
C LEU A 180 9.40 -3.47 4.28
N ASP A 181 8.71 -4.58 4.03
CA ASP A 181 9.17 -5.93 4.38
C ASP A 181 10.54 -6.23 3.72
N PHE A 182 10.73 -5.83 2.46
CA PHE A 182 12.01 -6.01 1.78
C PHE A 182 13.16 -5.28 2.50
N ILE A 183 12.93 -4.05 2.92
CA ILE A 183 13.91 -3.24 3.64
C ILE A 183 14.22 -3.87 5.01
N GLU A 184 13.20 -4.29 5.75
CA GLU A 184 13.34 -4.86 7.10
C GLU A 184 14.02 -6.24 7.07
N ILE A 185 13.57 -7.15 6.19
CA ILE A 185 14.14 -8.51 6.05
C ILE A 185 15.60 -8.45 5.63
N ASN A 186 15.95 -7.55 4.72
CA ASN A 186 17.35 -7.40 4.27
C ASN A 186 18.18 -6.47 5.16
N GLN A 187 17.62 -5.96 6.26
CA GLN A 187 18.29 -5.11 7.24
C GLN A 187 19.00 -3.89 6.61
N LEU A 188 18.35 -3.22 5.67
CA LEU A 188 18.90 -2.06 4.96
C LEU A 188 18.86 -0.82 5.88
N LYS A 189 19.80 -0.76 6.84
CA LYS A 189 19.87 0.27 7.90
C LYS A 189 20.32 1.64 7.40
N ASN A 190 20.88 1.70 6.20
CA ASN A 190 21.34 2.92 5.54
C ASN A 190 20.20 3.70 4.87
N ILE A 191 18.94 3.21 4.93
CA ILE A 191 17.76 3.90 4.39
C ILE A 191 17.09 4.69 5.51
N LYS A 192 17.02 6.02 5.36
CA LYS A 192 16.27 6.94 6.23
C LYS A 192 14.92 7.28 5.60
N PHE A 193 13.85 7.07 6.34
CA PHE A 193 12.50 7.38 5.83
C PHE A 193 12.14 8.84 5.95
N LEU A 194 11.50 9.35 4.88
CA LEU A 194 10.85 10.64 4.83
C LEU A 194 9.33 10.43 4.84
N TYR A 195 8.66 11.11 5.74
CA TYR A 195 7.22 11.01 5.94
C TYR A 195 6.52 12.26 5.44
N ARG A 196 5.45 12.10 4.66
CA ARG A 196 4.64 13.21 4.18
C ARG A 196 3.94 13.90 5.35
N LYS A 197 3.87 15.22 5.33
CA LYS A 197 3.19 16.03 6.37
C LYS A 197 1.73 15.63 6.56
N LEU A 198 1.05 15.31 5.45
CA LEU A 198 -0.32 14.80 5.46
C LEU A 198 -0.44 13.51 6.26
N ASP A 199 0.47 12.56 6.05
CA ASP A 199 0.46 11.27 6.73
C ASP A 199 0.75 11.43 8.23
N GLN A 200 1.81 12.17 8.58
CA GLN A 200 2.17 12.45 9.98
C GLN A 200 1.00 13.08 10.74
N PHE A 201 0.30 14.02 10.12
CA PHE A 201 -0.87 14.66 10.73
C PHE A 201 -2.06 13.71 10.82
N SER A 202 -2.28 12.88 9.84
CA SER A 202 -3.45 11.99 9.75
C SER A 202 -3.34 10.76 10.66
N TRP A 203 -2.15 10.18 10.80
CA TRP A 203 -1.96 8.93 11.56
C TRP A 203 -2.31 9.03 13.04
N GLN A 204 -2.20 10.19 13.64
CA GLN A 204 -2.63 10.40 15.03
C GLN A 204 -4.12 10.09 15.24
N TYR A 205 -4.94 10.13 14.18
CA TYR A 205 -6.37 9.83 14.21
C TYR A 205 -6.71 8.40 13.78
N CYS A 206 -5.73 7.62 13.32
CA CYS A 206 -5.91 6.27 12.79
C CYS A 206 -5.86 5.18 13.89
N ASN A 207 -6.50 5.39 15.04
CA ASN A 207 -6.38 4.50 16.20
C ASN A 207 -7.63 3.67 16.51
N LYS A 208 -8.77 3.95 15.87
CA LYS A 208 -10.07 3.30 16.15
C LYS A 208 -10.85 2.88 14.90
N GLY A 209 -10.17 2.68 13.77
CA GLY A 209 -10.78 2.29 12.50
C GLY A 209 -11.44 3.45 11.74
N PHE A 210 -11.92 3.14 10.53
CA PHE A 210 -12.36 4.13 9.54
C PHE A 210 -13.48 5.05 10.03
N PHE A 211 -14.51 4.53 10.68
CA PHE A 211 -15.65 5.36 11.12
C PHE A 211 -15.28 6.41 12.17
N ASN A 212 -14.25 6.13 12.96
CA ASN A 212 -13.69 7.14 13.85
C ASN A 212 -12.85 8.14 13.05
N PHE A 213 -11.95 7.66 12.20
CA PHE A 213 -11.09 8.47 11.33
C PHE A 213 -11.89 9.44 10.46
N LYS A 214 -13.02 8.98 9.89
CA LYS A 214 -13.92 9.78 9.03
C LYS A 214 -14.28 11.14 9.65
N ASN A 215 -14.45 11.19 10.97
CA ASN A 215 -14.82 12.44 11.68
C ASN A 215 -13.72 13.49 11.63
N TYR A 216 -12.48 13.11 11.34
CA TYR A 216 -11.33 14.00 11.25
C TYR A 216 -10.98 14.43 9.82
N ILE A 217 -11.58 13.79 8.79
CA ILE A 217 -11.34 14.13 7.39
C ILE A 217 -11.55 15.61 7.09
N PRO A 218 -12.64 16.27 7.52
CA PRO A 218 -12.82 17.71 7.28
C PRO A 218 -11.66 18.55 7.84
N LYS A 219 -11.20 18.24 9.06
CA LYS A 219 -10.06 18.91 9.69
C LYS A 219 -8.75 18.70 8.91
N ILE A 220 -8.53 17.48 8.40
CA ILE A 220 -7.35 17.17 7.60
C ILE A 220 -7.37 17.95 6.29
N ILE A 221 -8.50 17.95 5.58
CA ILE A 221 -8.68 18.71 4.34
C ILE A 221 -8.42 20.21 4.59
N THR A 222 -9.05 20.81 5.60
CA THR A 222 -8.84 22.23 5.90
C THR A 222 -7.39 22.59 6.18
N LYS A 223 -6.61 21.66 6.72
CA LYS A 223 -5.20 21.93 7.03
C LYS A 223 -4.28 21.87 5.81
N PHE A 224 -4.62 21.07 4.79
CA PHE A 224 -3.74 20.79 3.65
C PHE A 224 -4.26 21.32 2.32
N ASN A 225 -5.41 21.97 2.31
CA ASN A 225 -5.90 22.83 1.22
C ASN A 225 -5.58 24.30 1.56
#